data_55dfbafb29391940ff630d093eeab922
#
_entry.id   55dfbafb29391940ff630d093eeab922
#
_cell.length_a   1.000
_cell.length_b   1.000
_cell.length_c   1.000
_cell.angle_alpha   90.00
_cell.angle_beta   90.00
_cell.angle_gamma   90.00
#
_symmetry.space_group_name_H-M   'P 1'
#
loop_
_entity.id
_entity.type
_entity.pdbx_description
1 polymer ?
#
loop_
_entity_poly.entity_id
_entity_poly.type
_entity_poly.pdbx_seq_one_letter_code
_entity_poly.pdbx_strand_id
1 'polypeptide(L)'
;MAGALNNQVAIVTGGGRGFGRAIAQRFAAEGAAVAITARTASQIDETVALITAQGGRALAVAADVTRREDVARVVERTVAKFGPVTTLVSNAGHGGPYGPIGFVDPDEWWNSQALHVRAPLLFVSQVLPMMHESGGGRIVIVASRGGVEIAPSLSAYCVGKSTQIRFAQHLAAEGKEHRVTAFAIEPGTVITGMAEATLASPDAQRWLPHMLEQLKQIKAQSDPQAGLARCAEMCVRLASGRYDGLSGRYLTVDDDLDALLRAGRAS
;
A
#
# COMPACT_ATOMS: atom_id res chain seq x y z
N MET A 1 6.78 23.38 13.61
CA MET A 1 6.38 22.22 14.46
C MET A 1 6.99 20.97 13.84
N ALA A 2 7.39 19.99 14.66
CA ALA A 2 7.88 18.71 14.14
C ALA A 2 6.74 17.95 13.44
N GLY A 3 6.99 17.37 12.26
CA GLY A 3 6.00 16.59 11.54
C GLY A 3 5.60 15.30 12.29
N ALA A 4 4.45 14.75 11.97
CA ALA A 4 3.88 13.59 12.66
C ALA A 4 4.73 12.30 12.52
N LEU A 5 5.63 12.25 11.52
CA LEU A 5 6.48 11.09 11.21
C LEU A 5 7.98 11.40 11.35
N ASN A 6 8.32 12.43 12.14
CA ASN A 6 9.73 12.73 12.41
C ASN A 6 10.47 11.50 12.95
N ASN A 7 11.72 11.33 12.49
CA ASN A 7 12.60 10.19 12.83
C ASN A 7 12.11 8.82 12.36
N GLN A 8 11.05 8.74 11.57
CA GLN A 8 10.65 7.47 10.96
C GLN A 8 11.41 7.22 9.65
N VAL A 9 11.69 5.96 9.40
CA VAL A 9 12.22 5.44 8.13
C VAL A 9 11.15 4.56 7.51
N ALA A 10 10.62 5.00 6.38
CA ALA A 10 9.54 4.32 5.69
C ALA A 10 9.98 3.70 4.36
N ILE A 11 9.46 2.51 4.04
CA ILE A 11 9.50 1.94 2.70
C ILE A 11 8.09 2.01 2.11
N VAL A 12 7.95 2.56 0.89
CA VAL A 12 6.69 2.60 0.15
C VAL A 12 6.85 1.84 -1.17
N THR A 13 6.13 0.72 -1.32
CA THR A 13 6.14 -0.06 -2.55
C THR A 13 5.14 0.48 -3.58
N GLY A 14 5.48 0.42 -4.87
CA GLY A 14 4.66 1.02 -5.93
C GLY A 14 4.63 2.55 -5.87
N GLY A 15 5.68 3.19 -5.35
CA GLY A 15 5.72 4.63 -5.06
C GLY A 15 6.03 5.52 -6.25
N GLY A 16 6.11 4.98 -7.48
CA GLY A 16 6.40 5.76 -8.68
C GLY A 16 5.21 6.57 -9.23
N ARG A 17 3.97 6.26 -8.85
CA ARG A 17 2.73 6.94 -9.29
C ARG A 17 1.55 6.67 -8.36
N GLY A 18 0.43 7.35 -8.60
CA GLY A 18 -0.85 7.12 -7.91
C GLY A 18 -0.74 7.20 -6.38
N PHE A 19 -1.43 6.31 -5.68
CA PHE A 19 -1.46 6.27 -4.22
C PHE A 19 -0.06 6.18 -3.61
N GLY A 20 0.81 5.31 -4.13
CA GLY A 20 2.17 5.14 -3.59
C GLY A 20 3.01 6.43 -3.66
N ARG A 21 2.93 7.18 -4.78
CA ARG A 21 3.58 8.50 -4.90
C ARG A 21 3.02 9.49 -3.89
N ALA A 22 1.69 9.60 -3.79
CA ALA A 22 1.04 10.53 -2.87
C ALA A 22 1.39 10.22 -1.40
N ILE A 23 1.39 8.93 -1.02
CA ILE A 23 1.79 8.49 0.32
C ILE A 23 3.26 8.85 0.58
N ALA A 24 4.17 8.56 -0.35
CA ALA A 24 5.59 8.85 -0.18
C ALA A 24 5.86 10.35 -0.01
N GLN A 25 5.24 11.21 -0.82
CA GLN A 25 5.33 12.66 -0.71
C GLN A 25 4.78 13.16 0.64
N ARG A 26 3.61 12.67 1.04
CA ARG A 26 2.98 13.10 2.30
C ARG A 26 3.79 12.64 3.52
N PHE A 27 4.35 11.42 3.50
CA PHE A 27 5.24 10.92 4.56
C PHE A 27 6.49 11.79 4.70
N ALA A 28 7.13 12.12 3.57
CA ALA A 28 8.30 13.00 3.57
C ALA A 28 7.99 14.41 4.09
N ALA A 29 6.82 14.97 3.73
CA ALA A 29 6.35 16.25 4.24
C ALA A 29 6.10 16.23 5.75
N GLU A 30 5.75 15.06 6.33
CA GLU A 30 5.63 14.83 7.78
C GLU A 30 6.96 14.47 8.45
N GLY A 31 8.09 14.59 7.74
CA GLY A 31 9.43 14.44 8.32
C GLY A 31 10.05 13.03 8.23
N ALA A 32 9.35 12.04 7.65
CA ALA A 32 9.94 10.72 7.44
C ALA A 32 11.07 10.74 6.40
N ALA A 33 12.03 9.82 6.53
CA ALA A 33 12.91 9.43 5.43
C ALA A 33 12.24 8.29 4.65
N VAL A 34 12.06 8.46 3.34
CA VAL A 34 11.23 7.54 2.55
C VAL A 34 12.04 6.86 1.46
N ALA A 35 12.14 5.52 1.52
CA ALA A 35 12.59 4.71 0.41
C ALA A 35 11.39 4.33 -0.47
N ILE A 36 11.53 4.55 -1.77
CA ILE A 36 10.49 4.36 -2.77
C ILE A 36 10.94 3.28 -3.74
N THR A 37 10.10 2.27 -3.93
CA THR A 37 10.41 1.21 -4.87
C THR A 37 9.29 0.97 -5.89
N ALA A 38 9.68 0.76 -7.13
CA ALA A 38 8.86 0.27 -8.24
C ALA A 38 9.77 -0.27 -9.34
N ARG A 39 9.20 -0.92 -10.35
CA ARG A 39 9.96 -1.46 -11.50
C ARG A 39 10.52 -0.38 -12.42
N THR A 40 9.80 0.73 -12.57
CA THR A 40 10.16 1.81 -13.50
C THR A 40 11.01 2.86 -12.78
N ALA A 41 12.31 2.85 -13.05
CA ALA A 41 13.26 3.77 -12.40
C ALA A 41 12.88 5.23 -12.57
N SER A 42 12.56 5.68 -13.80
CA SER A 42 12.21 7.08 -14.08
C SER A 42 11.04 7.59 -13.24
N GLN A 43 10.04 6.75 -12.95
CA GLN A 43 8.88 7.15 -12.14
C GLN A 43 9.22 7.35 -10.66
N ILE A 44 10.11 6.50 -10.10
CA ILE A 44 10.52 6.66 -8.70
C ILE A 44 11.55 7.78 -8.56
N ASP A 45 12.41 8.01 -9.56
CA ASP A 45 13.34 9.13 -9.58
C ASP A 45 12.58 10.47 -9.63
N GLU A 46 11.52 10.57 -10.45
CA GLU A 46 10.61 11.72 -10.45
C GLU A 46 10.00 11.96 -9.07
N THR A 47 9.52 10.89 -8.42
CA THR A 47 8.92 11.01 -7.07
C THR A 47 9.96 11.50 -6.05
N VAL A 48 11.21 11.00 -6.13
CA VAL A 48 12.30 11.47 -5.27
C VAL A 48 12.62 12.93 -5.55
N ALA A 49 12.68 13.34 -6.82
CA ALA A 49 12.92 14.74 -7.20
C ALA A 49 11.85 15.68 -6.62
N LEU A 50 10.56 15.30 -6.70
CA LEU A 50 9.47 16.07 -6.12
C LEU A 50 9.58 16.21 -4.60
N ILE A 51 9.97 15.13 -3.90
CA ILE A 51 10.16 15.15 -2.44
C ILE A 51 11.37 16.02 -2.05
N THR A 52 12.49 15.86 -2.74
CA THR A 52 13.72 16.62 -2.42
C THR A 52 13.61 18.10 -2.75
N ALA A 53 12.87 18.47 -3.78
CA ALA A 53 12.56 19.87 -4.10
C ALA A 53 11.77 20.57 -2.98
N GLN A 54 11.06 19.80 -2.14
CA GLN A 54 10.33 20.29 -0.97
C GLN A 54 11.13 20.14 0.34
N GLY A 55 12.41 19.80 0.26
CA GLY A 55 13.29 19.62 1.43
C GLY A 55 13.14 18.28 2.15
N GLY A 56 12.34 17.35 1.60
CA GLY A 56 12.16 16.01 2.16
C GLY A 56 13.33 15.07 1.85
N ARG A 57 13.39 13.95 2.59
CA ARG A 57 14.43 12.92 2.46
C ARG A 57 13.87 11.70 1.74
N ALA A 58 14.40 11.37 0.56
CA ALA A 58 13.93 10.23 -0.21
C ALA A 58 15.08 9.42 -0.86
N LEU A 59 14.79 8.17 -1.19
CA LEU A 59 15.67 7.24 -1.89
C LEU A 59 14.85 6.45 -2.92
N ALA A 60 15.27 6.44 -4.17
CA ALA A 60 14.74 5.56 -5.21
C ALA A 60 15.53 4.24 -5.26
N VAL A 61 14.81 3.12 -5.27
CA VAL A 61 15.38 1.79 -5.50
C VAL A 61 14.51 1.03 -6.50
N ALA A 62 14.93 0.96 -7.75
CA ALA A 62 14.23 0.17 -8.77
C ALA A 62 14.30 -1.31 -8.44
N ALA A 63 13.13 -1.97 -8.36
CA ALA A 63 13.03 -3.36 -7.97
C ALA A 63 11.72 -4.00 -8.45
N ASP A 64 11.76 -5.30 -8.71
CA ASP A 64 10.59 -6.15 -8.79
C ASP A 64 10.31 -6.73 -7.39
N VAL A 65 9.24 -6.26 -6.77
CA VAL A 65 8.87 -6.65 -5.39
C VAL A 65 8.51 -8.14 -5.25
N THR A 66 8.32 -8.86 -6.36
CA THR A 66 8.08 -10.32 -6.34
C THR A 66 9.37 -11.13 -6.23
N ARG A 67 10.55 -10.49 -6.39
CA ARG A 67 11.87 -11.15 -6.34
C ARG A 67 12.52 -10.90 -4.98
N ARG A 68 12.90 -11.96 -4.31
CA ARG A 68 13.54 -11.92 -2.97
C ARG A 68 14.80 -11.05 -2.95
N GLU A 69 15.64 -11.19 -3.97
CA GLU A 69 16.91 -10.48 -4.08
C GLU A 69 16.70 -8.97 -4.23
N ASP A 70 15.69 -8.59 -4.99
CA ASP A 70 15.31 -7.20 -5.19
C ASP A 70 14.76 -6.58 -3.90
N VAL A 71 13.92 -7.32 -3.17
CA VAL A 71 13.41 -6.87 -1.86
C VAL A 71 14.55 -6.71 -0.85
N ALA A 72 15.47 -7.67 -0.77
CA ALA A 72 16.65 -7.56 0.09
C ALA A 72 17.45 -6.29 -0.24
N ARG A 73 17.74 -6.04 -1.52
CA ARG A 73 18.44 -4.84 -1.99
C ARG A 73 17.72 -3.54 -1.61
N VAL A 74 16.38 -3.50 -1.67
CA VAL A 74 15.60 -2.32 -1.25
C VAL A 74 15.80 -2.07 0.23
N VAL A 75 15.67 -3.10 1.06
CA VAL A 75 15.81 -2.98 2.52
C VAL A 75 17.24 -2.58 2.89
N GLU A 76 18.26 -3.27 2.36
CA GLU A 76 19.67 -2.98 2.61
C GLU A 76 20.03 -1.51 2.26
N ARG A 77 19.63 -1.05 1.08
CA ARG A 77 19.89 0.33 0.68
C ARG A 77 19.15 1.36 1.54
N THR A 78 17.96 1.01 2.01
CA THR A 78 17.19 1.86 2.92
C THR A 78 17.90 1.97 4.26
N VAL A 79 18.28 0.85 4.84
CA VAL A 79 19.00 0.81 6.13
C VAL A 79 20.35 1.53 6.06
N ALA A 80 21.12 1.28 4.99
CA ALA A 80 22.41 1.94 4.78
C ALA A 80 22.30 3.47 4.70
N LYS A 81 21.19 4.00 4.15
CA LYS A 81 21.02 5.45 3.96
C LYS A 81 20.33 6.15 5.14
N PHE A 82 19.36 5.49 5.77
CA PHE A 82 18.45 6.15 6.71
C PHE A 82 18.40 5.49 8.10
N GLY A 83 18.96 4.29 8.25
CA GLY A 83 18.83 3.48 9.46
C GLY A 83 17.67 2.49 9.42
N PRO A 84 17.34 1.86 10.57
CA PRO A 84 16.33 0.81 10.66
C PRO A 84 14.97 1.24 10.16
N VAL A 85 14.29 0.36 9.43
CA VAL A 85 12.95 0.60 8.91
C VAL A 85 11.93 0.53 10.05
N THR A 86 11.19 1.60 10.27
CA THR A 86 10.14 1.70 11.29
C THR A 86 8.74 1.63 10.69
N THR A 87 8.60 1.87 9.39
CA THR A 87 7.30 1.87 8.72
C THR A 87 7.39 1.20 7.35
N LEU A 88 6.45 0.31 7.07
CA LEU A 88 6.27 -0.32 5.74
C LEU A 88 4.89 0.02 5.19
N VAL A 89 4.85 0.59 3.98
CA VAL A 89 3.61 0.73 3.21
C VAL A 89 3.67 -0.22 2.01
N SER A 90 2.92 -1.31 2.10
CA SER A 90 2.76 -2.28 1.02
C SER A 90 1.61 -1.85 0.11
N ASN A 91 1.96 -1.14 -0.98
CA ASN A 91 0.98 -0.55 -1.90
C ASN A 91 1.08 -1.14 -3.33
N ALA A 92 2.20 -1.73 -3.73
CA ALA A 92 2.35 -2.29 -5.07
C ALA A 92 1.23 -3.28 -5.41
N GLY A 93 0.65 -3.15 -6.60
CA GLY A 93 -0.45 -4.00 -7.06
C GLY A 93 -0.84 -3.73 -8.51
N HIS A 94 -1.67 -4.61 -9.06
CA HIS A 94 -2.34 -4.46 -10.36
C HIS A 94 -3.74 -5.09 -10.32
N GLY A 95 -4.60 -4.78 -11.31
CA GLY A 95 -5.99 -5.21 -11.31
C GLY A 95 -6.26 -6.58 -11.93
N GLY A 96 -5.49 -6.99 -12.94
CA GLY A 96 -5.73 -8.23 -13.70
C GLY A 96 -5.07 -9.48 -13.09
N PRO A 97 -5.22 -10.63 -13.76
CA PRO A 97 -5.98 -10.90 -14.98
C PRO A 97 -7.50 -10.81 -14.78
N TYR A 98 -8.22 -10.54 -15.86
CA TYR A 98 -9.68 -10.38 -15.87
C TYR A 98 -10.35 -11.52 -16.61
N GLY A 99 -11.38 -12.09 -16.02
CA GLY A 99 -12.18 -13.15 -16.62
C GLY A 99 -12.71 -14.15 -15.60
N PRO A 100 -13.72 -14.97 -15.98
CA PRO A 100 -14.17 -16.09 -15.16
C PRO A 100 -13.03 -17.06 -14.87
N ILE A 101 -13.03 -17.69 -13.70
CA ILE A 101 -11.93 -18.56 -13.24
C ILE A 101 -11.57 -19.65 -14.26
N GLY A 102 -12.55 -20.22 -14.96
CA GLY A 102 -12.30 -21.24 -15.99
C GLY A 102 -11.70 -20.73 -17.30
N PHE A 103 -11.51 -19.40 -17.46
CA PHE A 103 -10.97 -18.77 -18.67
C PHE A 103 -9.67 -18.01 -18.43
N VAL A 104 -9.35 -17.73 -17.18
CA VAL A 104 -8.08 -17.08 -16.81
C VAL A 104 -6.97 -18.10 -16.80
N ASP A 105 -5.83 -17.75 -17.39
CA ASP A 105 -4.61 -18.57 -17.32
C ASP A 105 -4.17 -18.74 -15.86
N PRO A 106 -3.98 -19.99 -15.36
CA PRO A 106 -3.60 -20.24 -13.97
C PRO A 106 -2.25 -19.61 -13.58
N ASP A 107 -1.29 -19.51 -14.48
CA ASP A 107 0.02 -18.92 -14.20
C ASP A 107 -0.08 -17.40 -14.08
N GLU A 108 -0.87 -16.75 -14.91
CA GLU A 108 -1.16 -15.32 -14.76
C GLU A 108 -1.92 -15.03 -13.49
N TRP A 109 -2.90 -15.88 -13.14
CA TRP A 109 -3.62 -15.80 -11.88
C TRP A 109 -2.67 -15.92 -10.69
N TRP A 110 -1.74 -16.88 -10.74
CA TRP A 110 -0.74 -17.09 -9.68
C TRP A 110 0.30 -15.96 -9.62
N ASN A 111 0.70 -15.41 -10.74
CA ASN A 111 1.58 -14.24 -10.80
C ASN A 111 0.94 -13.02 -10.10
N SER A 112 -0.38 -12.89 -10.16
CA SER A 112 -1.09 -11.88 -9.38
C SER A 112 -0.93 -12.13 -7.87
N GLN A 113 -0.95 -13.39 -7.40
CA GLN A 113 -0.71 -13.71 -5.99
C GLN A 113 0.76 -13.46 -5.60
N ALA A 114 1.70 -13.67 -6.50
CA ALA A 114 3.10 -13.31 -6.25
C ALA A 114 3.25 -11.83 -5.91
N LEU A 115 2.49 -10.96 -6.55
CA LEU A 115 2.49 -9.52 -6.27
C LEU A 115 1.67 -9.16 -5.02
N HIS A 116 0.45 -9.71 -4.88
CA HIS A 116 -0.46 -9.29 -3.81
C HIS A 116 -0.21 -10.00 -2.47
N VAL A 117 0.37 -11.20 -2.48
CA VAL A 117 0.57 -12.03 -1.28
C VAL A 117 2.06 -12.20 -0.97
N ARG A 118 2.84 -12.73 -1.92
CA ARG A 118 4.25 -13.03 -1.69
C ARG A 118 5.10 -11.77 -1.48
N ALA A 119 4.86 -10.71 -2.25
CA ALA A 119 5.66 -9.48 -2.13
C ALA A 119 5.52 -8.81 -0.75
N PRO A 120 4.30 -8.59 -0.19
CA PRO A 120 4.18 -8.12 1.19
C PRO A 120 4.90 -9.01 2.20
N LEU A 121 4.78 -10.35 2.08
CA LEU A 121 5.47 -11.29 2.96
C LEU A 121 7.00 -11.15 2.88
N LEU A 122 7.57 -10.99 1.68
CA LEU A 122 9.02 -10.79 1.49
C LEU A 122 9.51 -9.51 2.20
N PHE A 123 8.78 -8.40 2.10
CA PHE A 123 9.14 -7.17 2.83
C PHE A 123 9.00 -7.34 4.34
N VAL A 124 7.88 -7.88 4.79
CA VAL A 124 7.62 -8.09 6.22
C VAL A 124 8.71 -8.97 6.85
N SER A 125 9.09 -10.07 6.20
CA SER A 125 10.14 -10.96 6.72
C SER A 125 11.51 -10.27 6.89
N GLN A 126 11.77 -9.19 6.14
CA GLN A 126 13.02 -8.44 6.22
C GLN A 126 12.94 -7.31 7.27
N VAL A 127 11.79 -6.63 7.38
CA VAL A 127 11.68 -5.45 8.25
C VAL A 127 11.22 -5.79 9.67
N LEU A 128 10.48 -6.89 9.85
CA LEU A 128 9.91 -7.25 11.15
C LEU A 128 10.97 -7.48 12.25
N PRO A 129 12.09 -8.18 12.01
CA PRO A 129 13.16 -8.30 13.00
C PRO A 129 13.70 -6.93 13.46
N MET A 130 13.93 -6.02 12.52
CA MET A 130 14.40 -4.65 12.83
C MET A 130 13.38 -3.87 13.64
N MET A 131 12.08 -4.01 13.35
CA MET A 131 11.00 -3.37 14.11
C MET A 131 10.96 -3.92 15.55
N HIS A 132 11.18 -5.23 15.75
CA HIS A 132 11.27 -5.83 17.08
C HIS A 132 12.45 -5.26 17.88
N GLU A 133 13.64 -5.22 17.28
CA GLU A 133 14.86 -4.68 17.90
C GLU A 133 14.75 -3.18 18.21
N SER A 134 14.09 -2.42 17.33
CA SER A 134 13.86 -0.98 17.50
C SER A 134 12.72 -0.66 18.49
N GLY A 135 12.05 -1.68 19.03
CA GLY A 135 11.00 -1.52 20.03
C GLY A 135 9.64 -1.13 19.44
N GLY A 136 9.38 -1.44 18.19
CA GLY A 136 8.09 -1.30 17.54
C GLY A 136 8.18 -0.86 16.08
N GLY A 137 7.07 -0.93 15.37
CA GLY A 137 6.97 -0.53 13.97
C GLY A 137 5.53 -0.52 13.48
N ARG A 138 5.32 0.00 12.26
CA ARG A 138 3.98 0.10 11.69
C ARG A 138 3.95 -0.40 10.25
N ILE A 139 2.96 -1.22 9.94
CA ILE A 139 2.76 -1.82 8.62
C ILE A 139 1.38 -1.41 8.11
N VAL A 140 1.34 -0.72 6.98
CA VAL A 140 0.09 -0.36 6.29
C VAL A 140 0.04 -1.13 4.98
N ILE A 141 -0.99 -1.95 4.80
CA ILE A 141 -1.23 -2.72 3.58
C ILE A 141 -2.38 -2.06 2.83
N VAL A 142 -2.11 -1.57 1.64
CA VAL A 142 -3.14 -0.98 0.77
C VAL A 142 -3.93 -2.11 0.10
N ALA A 143 -4.99 -2.51 0.78
CA ALA A 143 -5.92 -3.55 0.35
C ALA A 143 -6.95 -2.99 -0.66
N SER A 144 -8.20 -3.36 -0.55
CA SER A 144 -9.30 -2.89 -1.40
C SER A 144 -10.64 -3.42 -0.89
N ARG A 145 -11.74 -2.78 -1.26
CA ARG A 145 -13.10 -3.31 -1.13
C ARG A 145 -13.25 -4.68 -1.80
N GLY A 146 -12.56 -4.94 -2.92
CA GLY A 146 -12.49 -6.25 -3.54
C GLY A 146 -11.93 -7.37 -2.65
N GLY A 147 -11.34 -7.04 -1.50
CA GLY A 147 -10.92 -8.01 -0.48
C GLY A 147 -12.07 -8.48 0.42
N VAL A 148 -13.21 -7.80 0.43
CA VAL A 148 -14.42 -8.14 1.24
C VAL A 148 -15.65 -8.38 0.38
N GLU A 149 -15.74 -7.80 -0.80
CA GLU A 149 -16.84 -7.98 -1.74
C GLU A 149 -16.46 -8.94 -2.86
N ILE A 150 -17.43 -9.68 -3.35
CA ILE A 150 -17.28 -10.58 -4.49
C ILE A 150 -17.44 -9.79 -5.80
N ALA A 151 -16.41 -9.78 -6.62
CA ALA A 151 -16.46 -9.24 -7.98
C ALA A 151 -16.20 -10.37 -8.97
N PRO A 152 -17.24 -10.91 -9.65
CA PRO A 152 -17.08 -11.92 -10.68
C PRO A 152 -16.08 -11.45 -11.76
N SER A 153 -15.31 -12.36 -12.32
CA SER A 153 -14.26 -12.09 -13.33
C SER A 153 -13.05 -11.27 -12.83
N LEU A 154 -12.92 -11.09 -11.49
CA LEU A 154 -11.82 -10.37 -10.85
C LEU A 154 -11.16 -11.21 -9.73
N SER A 155 -11.24 -12.53 -9.82
CA SER A 155 -10.87 -13.45 -8.74
C SER A 155 -9.42 -13.33 -8.30
N ALA A 156 -8.47 -13.18 -9.21
CA ALA A 156 -7.05 -13.06 -8.86
C ALA A 156 -6.78 -11.85 -7.96
N TYR A 157 -7.37 -10.70 -8.30
CA TYR A 157 -7.29 -9.48 -7.51
C TYR A 157 -8.02 -9.63 -6.16
N CYS A 158 -9.26 -10.07 -6.18
CA CYS A 158 -10.08 -10.18 -4.98
C CYS A 158 -9.48 -11.14 -3.94
N VAL A 159 -9.01 -12.32 -4.36
CA VAL A 159 -8.33 -13.28 -3.48
C VAL A 159 -7.05 -12.69 -2.90
N GLY A 160 -6.23 -12.03 -3.72
CA GLY A 160 -5.04 -11.34 -3.25
C GLY A 160 -5.36 -10.27 -2.20
N LYS A 161 -6.39 -9.45 -2.43
CA LYS A 161 -6.83 -8.40 -1.51
C LYS A 161 -7.46 -8.94 -0.22
N SER A 162 -8.23 -10.03 -0.29
CA SER A 162 -8.72 -10.77 0.90
C SER A 162 -7.56 -11.28 1.75
N THR A 163 -6.55 -11.88 1.10
CA THR A 163 -5.35 -12.37 1.79
C THR A 163 -4.59 -11.24 2.46
N GLN A 164 -4.49 -10.07 1.84
CA GLN A 164 -3.85 -8.88 2.44
C GLN A 164 -4.55 -8.42 3.71
N ILE A 165 -5.89 -8.42 3.74
CA ILE A 165 -6.67 -8.10 4.95
C ILE A 165 -6.38 -9.12 6.06
N ARG A 166 -6.45 -10.41 5.75
CA ARG A 166 -6.16 -11.47 6.71
C ARG A 166 -4.71 -11.44 7.19
N PHE A 167 -3.76 -11.13 6.30
CA PHE A 167 -2.35 -11.01 6.63
C PHE A 167 -2.10 -9.86 7.63
N ALA A 168 -2.72 -8.69 7.45
CA ALA A 168 -2.64 -7.59 8.40
C ALA A 168 -3.17 -7.99 9.79
N GLN A 169 -4.23 -8.80 9.88
CA GLN A 169 -4.77 -9.31 11.14
C GLN A 169 -3.77 -10.22 11.87
N HIS A 170 -3.10 -11.13 11.14
CA HIS A 170 -2.06 -11.99 11.72
C HIS A 170 -0.86 -11.18 12.20
N LEU A 171 -0.39 -10.24 11.38
CA LEU A 171 0.72 -9.35 11.75
C LEU A 171 0.40 -8.54 13.02
N ALA A 172 -0.82 -8.06 13.15
CA ALA A 172 -1.25 -7.33 14.33
C ALA A 172 -1.29 -8.22 15.60
N ALA A 173 -1.76 -9.46 15.46
CA ALA A 173 -1.83 -10.42 16.56
C ALA A 173 -0.42 -10.84 17.03
N GLU A 174 0.46 -11.21 16.09
CA GLU A 174 1.82 -11.66 16.38
C GLU A 174 2.74 -10.50 16.81
N GLY A 175 2.52 -9.29 16.28
CA GLY A 175 3.32 -8.10 16.56
C GLY A 175 3.04 -7.44 17.92
N LYS A 176 1.97 -7.83 18.63
CA LYS A 176 1.47 -7.15 19.84
C LYS A 176 2.54 -7.04 20.93
N GLU A 177 3.24 -8.11 21.23
CA GLU A 177 4.28 -8.15 22.27
C GLU A 177 5.50 -7.30 21.91
N HIS A 178 5.73 -7.06 20.63
CA HIS A 178 6.84 -6.27 20.10
C HIS A 178 6.45 -4.84 19.72
N ARG A 179 5.22 -4.41 20.06
CA ARG A 179 4.68 -3.09 19.67
C ARG A 179 4.72 -2.83 18.17
N VAL A 180 4.56 -3.88 17.35
CA VAL A 180 4.36 -3.79 15.91
C VAL A 180 2.86 -3.79 15.64
N THR A 181 2.40 -2.78 14.89
CA THR A 181 1.00 -2.65 14.49
C THR A 181 0.86 -2.83 12.99
N ALA A 182 -0.25 -3.40 12.56
CA ALA A 182 -0.54 -3.61 11.16
C ALA A 182 -1.99 -3.25 10.82
N PHE A 183 -2.19 -2.62 9.67
CA PHE A 183 -3.50 -2.18 9.18
C PHE A 183 -3.67 -2.59 7.73
N ALA A 184 -4.86 -3.02 7.35
CA ALA A 184 -5.28 -3.09 5.96
C ALA A 184 -6.18 -1.91 5.66
N ILE A 185 -5.97 -1.22 4.53
CA ILE A 185 -6.78 -0.06 4.17
C ILE A 185 -7.43 -0.20 2.80
N GLU A 186 -8.65 0.34 2.66
CA GLU A 186 -9.22 0.70 1.36
C GLU A 186 -8.86 2.15 1.05
N PRO A 187 -8.14 2.39 -0.05
CA PRO A 187 -7.66 3.74 -0.38
C PRO A 187 -8.71 4.62 -1.05
N GLY A 188 -9.93 4.11 -1.26
CA GLY A 188 -10.93 4.70 -2.13
C GLY A 188 -10.68 4.41 -3.62
N THR A 189 -11.62 4.79 -4.47
CA THR A 189 -11.50 4.62 -5.93
C THR A 189 -11.03 5.91 -6.57
N VAL A 190 -9.83 5.89 -7.14
CA VAL A 190 -9.23 7.01 -7.86
C VAL A 190 -8.74 6.53 -9.22
N ILE A 191 -8.97 7.33 -10.25
CA ILE A 191 -8.47 7.01 -11.58
C ILE A 191 -6.95 7.26 -11.61
N THR A 192 -6.22 6.17 -11.42
CA THR A 192 -4.75 6.12 -11.47
C THR A 192 -4.32 5.20 -12.62
N GLY A 193 -3.03 5.02 -12.80
CA GLY A 193 -2.51 4.15 -13.85
C GLY A 193 -3.02 2.69 -13.77
N MET A 194 -3.45 2.19 -12.62
CA MET A 194 -4.12 0.88 -12.51
C MET A 194 -5.52 0.94 -13.14
N ALA A 195 -6.32 1.93 -12.78
CA ALA A 195 -7.67 2.09 -13.33
C ALA A 195 -7.62 2.40 -14.85
N GLU A 196 -6.65 3.18 -15.31
CA GLU A 196 -6.44 3.44 -16.74
C GLU A 196 -6.06 2.17 -17.50
N ALA A 197 -5.16 1.35 -16.94
CA ALA A 197 -4.80 0.05 -17.52
C ALA A 197 -6.03 -0.89 -17.57
N THR A 198 -6.89 -0.87 -16.54
CA THR A 198 -8.14 -1.63 -16.54
C THR A 198 -9.08 -1.15 -17.64
N LEU A 199 -9.28 0.17 -17.78
CA LEU A 199 -10.12 0.77 -18.82
C LEU A 199 -9.62 0.42 -20.25
N ALA A 200 -8.31 0.29 -20.42
CA ALA A 200 -7.69 -0.05 -21.73
C ALA A 200 -7.63 -1.57 -22.00
N SER A 201 -7.92 -2.42 -21.01
CA SER A 201 -7.80 -3.88 -21.16
C SER A 201 -8.95 -4.47 -22.00
N PRO A 202 -8.67 -5.22 -23.10
CA PRO A 202 -9.70 -5.93 -23.86
C PRO A 202 -10.47 -6.95 -23.00
N ASP A 203 -9.78 -7.66 -22.10
CA ASP A 203 -10.43 -8.64 -21.22
C ASP A 203 -11.34 -7.95 -20.18
N ALA A 204 -10.93 -6.81 -19.63
CA ALA A 204 -11.78 -6.03 -18.75
C ALA A 204 -13.02 -5.49 -19.52
N GLN A 205 -12.85 -5.06 -20.79
CA GLN A 205 -13.98 -4.64 -21.64
C GLN A 205 -14.96 -5.78 -21.87
N ARG A 206 -14.46 -6.99 -22.06
CA ARG A 206 -15.28 -8.19 -22.28
C ARG A 206 -15.99 -8.65 -21.01
N TRP A 207 -15.30 -8.70 -19.88
CA TRP A 207 -15.76 -9.40 -18.69
C TRP A 207 -16.27 -8.51 -17.56
N LEU A 208 -15.94 -7.21 -17.59
CA LEU A 208 -16.26 -6.25 -16.51
C LEU A 208 -16.96 -4.97 -17.02
N PRO A 209 -17.94 -5.06 -17.95
CA PRO A 209 -18.52 -3.87 -18.59
C PRO A 209 -19.14 -2.88 -17.57
N HIS A 210 -19.82 -3.39 -16.53
CA HIS A 210 -20.41 -2.55 -15.50
C HIS A 210 -19.37 -1.81 -14.65
N MET A 211 -18.27 -2.49 -14.29
CA MET A 211 -17.18 -1.85 -13.55
C MET A 211 -16.50 -0.77 -14.40
N LEU A 212 -16.30 -1.02 -15.70
CA LEU A 212 -15.72 -0.02 -16.59
C LEU A 212 -16.61 1.22 -16.72
N GLU A 213 -17.93 1.03 -16.76
CA GLU A 213 -18.85 2.18 -16.77
C GLU A 213 -18.76 2.99 -15.49
N GLN A 214 -18.71 2.34 -14.32
CA GLN A 214 -18.47 3.02 -13.05
C GLN A 214 -17.14 3.79 -13.04
N LEU A 215 -16.06 3.18 -13.53
CA LEU A 215 -14.75 3.85 -13.62
C LEU A 215 -14.78 5.07 -14.53
N LYS A 216 -15.50 5.03 -15.66
CA LYS A 216 -15.70 6.17 -16.56
C LYS A 216 -16.47 7.30 -15.87
N GLN A 217 -17.53 6.97 -15.12
CA GLN A 217 -18.32 7.94 -14.35
C GLN A 217 -17.45 8.61 -13.27
N ILE A 218 -16.67 7.81 -12.51
CA ILE A 218 -15.72 8.34 -11.52
C ILE A 218 -14.70 9.27 -12.19
N LYS A 219 -14.17 8.88 -13.36
CA LYS A 219 -13.21 9.70 -14.13
C LYS A 219 -13.80 11.06 -14.52
N ALA A 220 -15.09 11.11 -14.83
CA ALA A 220 -15.76 12.34 -15.23
C ALA A 220 -16.15 13.25 -14.06
N GLN A 221 -16.32 12.71 -12.86
CA GLN A 221 -16.95 13.42 -11.72
C GLN A 221 -16.01 13.66 -10.53
N SER A 222 -14.90 12.93 -10.42
CA SER A 222 -14.03 13.00 -9.25
C SER A 222 -12.76 13.81 -9.51
N ASP A 223 -12.27 14.49 -8.47
CA ASP A 223 -10.91 15.02 -8.42
C ASP A 223 -9.95 13.93 -7.95
N PRO A 224 -9.07 13.42 -8.83
CA PRO A 224 -8.09 12.41 -8.45
C PRO A 224 -7.15 12.88 -7.32
N GLN A 225 -6.81 14.16 -7.28
CA GLN A 225 -5.88 14.70 -6.28
C GLN A 225 -6.48 14.65 -4.88
N ALA A 226 -7.76 14.98 -4.74
CA ALA A 226 -8.47 14.89 -3.46
C ALA A 226 -8.50 13.45 -2.93
N GLY A 227 -8.79 12.46 -3.79
CA GLY A 227 -8.79 11.05 -3.40
C GLY A 227 -7.40 10.53 -3.01
N LEU A 228 -6.36 10.91 -3.75
CA LEU A 228 -4.97 10.58 -3.43
C LEU A 228 -4.54 11.19 -2.09
N ALA A 229 -4.90 12.45 -1.85
CA ALA A 229 -4.58 13.15 -0.60
C ALA A 229 -5.27 12.50 0.61
N ARG A 230 -6.53 12.08 0.50
CA ARG A 230 -7.26 11.38 1.58
C ARG A 230 -6.58 10.07 1.97
N CYS A 231 -6.19 9.26 1.00
CA CYS A 231 -5.46 8.01 1.25
C CYS A 231 -4.10 8.28 1.91
N ALA A 232 -3.35 9.25 1.40
CA ALA A 232 -2.05 9.60 1.96
C ALA A 232 -2.16 10.11 3.41
N GLU A 233 -3.15 10.95 3.70
CA GLU A 233 -3.44 11.43 5.05
C GLU A 233 -3.82 10.29 6.00
N MET A 234 -4.66 9.35 5.57
CA MET A 234 -4.99 8.17 6.35
C MET A 234 -3.73 7.36 6.69
N CYS A 235 -2.84 7.13 5.72
CA CYS A 235 -1.58 6.43 5.96
C CYS A 235 -0.69 7.16 6.97
N VAL A 236 -0.61 8.51 6.92
CA VAL A 236 0.11 9.31 7.93
C VAL A 236 -0.49 9.11 9.31
N ARG A 237 -1.81 9.22 9.44
CA ARG A 237 -2.50 9.02 10.72
C ARG A 237 -2.20 7.66 11.33
N LEU A 238 -2.28 6.58 10.53
CA LEU A 238 -1.97 5.22 10.98
C LEU A 238 -0.49 5.02 11.32
N ALA A 239 0.42 5.66 10.56
CA ALA A 239 1.86 5.60 10.84
C ALA A 239 2.30 6.46 12.02
N SER A 240 1.49 7.43 12.49
CA SER A 240 1.83 8.36 13.59
C SER A 240 1.92 7.70 14.99
N GLY A 241 1.32 6.52 15.14
CA GLY A 241 1.18 5.84 16.44
C GLY A 241 -0.08 6.18 17.22
N ARG A 242 -0.76 7.25 16.87
CA ARG A 242 -2.00 7.67 17.55
C ARG A 242 -3.10 6.60 17.50
N TYR A 243 -3.12 5.81 16.42
CA TYR A 243 -4.17 4.84 16.13
C TYR A 243 -3.72 3.38 16.31
N ASP A 244 -2.64 3.12 17.05
CA ASP A 244 -2.13 1.76 17.29
C ASP A 244 -3.21 0.84 17.92
N GLY A 245 -4.16 1.39 18.66
CA GLY A 245 -5.33 0.66 19.18
C GLY A 245 -6.30 0.13 18.12
N LEU A 246 -6.16 0.52 16.86
CA LEU A 246 -6.93 -0.01 15.74
C LEU A 246 -6.18 -1.11 14.96
N SER A 247 -5.01 -1.56 15.46
CA SER A 247 -4.21 -2.59 14.82
C SER A 247 -5.03 -3.85 14.53
N GLY A 248 -4.84 -4.45 13.36
CA GLY A 248 -5.57 -5.60 12.86
C GLY A 248 -6.88 -5.27 12.14
N ARG A 249 -7.31 -4.01 12.11
CA ARG A 249 -8.55 -3.64 11.41
C ARG A 249 -8.32 -3.44 9.91
N TYR A 250 -9.37 -3.74 9.15
CA TYR A 250 -9.57 -3.24 7.80
C TYR A 250 -10.33 -1.92 7.91
N LEU A 251 -9.74 -0.86 7.37
CA LEU A 251 -10.20 0.52 7.51
C LEU A 251 -10.37 1.15 6.13
N THR A 252 -11.32 2.04 5.99
CA THR A 252 -11.59 2.78 4.75
C THR A 252 -11.23 4.26 4.91
N VAL A 253 -10.92 4.95 3.82
CA VAL A 253 -10.65 6.39 3.86
C VAL A 253 -11.84 7.23 4.34
N ASP A 254 -13.03 6.64 4.44
CA ASP A 254 -14.25 7.29 4.92
C ASP A 254 -14.47 7.09 6.44
N ASP A 255 -13.67 6.23 7.09
CA ASP A 255 -13.81 5.95 8.51
C ASP A 255 -13.39 7.12 9.40
N ASP A 256 -14.19 7.43 10.41
CA ASP A 256 -13.78 8.28 11.53
C ASP A 256 -12.89 7.46 12.50
N LEU A 257 -11.57 7.54 12.28
CA LEU A 257 -10.60 6.81 13.11
C LEU A 257 -10.68 7.19 14.59
N ASP A 258 -11.03 8.44 14.91
CA ASP A 258 -11.16 8.88 16.30
C ASP A 258 -12.40 8.27 16.98
N ALA A 259 -13.52 8.17 16.26
CA ALA A 259 -14.70 7.48 16.75
C ALA A 259 -14.45 5.98 16.95
N LEU A 260 -13.79 5.32 15.97
CA LEU A 260 -13.42 3.91 16.07
C LEU A 260 -12.47 3.64 17.25
N LEU A 261 -11.51 4.51 17.48
CA LEU A 261 -10.57 4.38 18.60
C LEU A 261 -11.26 4.54 19.95
N ARG A 262 -12.22 5.47 20.07
CA ARG A 262 -13.03 5.63 21.29
C ARG A 262 -13.90 4.40 21.55
N ALA A 263 -14.56 3.86 20.54
CA ALA A 263 -15.39 2.66 20.67
C ALA A 263 -14.58 1.43 21.10
N GLY A 264 -13.37 1.24 20.57
CA GLY A 264 -12.50 0.12 20.96
C GLY A 264 -11.89 0.22 22.37
N ARG A 265 -11.96 1.38 23.02
CA ARG A 265 -11.54 1.55 24.43
C ARG A 265 -12.68 1.29 25.42
N ALA A 266 -13.93 1.26 24.94
CA ALA A 266 -15.11 1.07 25.76
C ALA A 266 -15.56 -0.42 25.81
N SER A 267 -14.96 -1.28 25.00
CA SER A 267 -15.15 -2.73 24.96
C SER A 267 -13.97 -3.47 25.59
#